data_a3cc1c6ad7e2d713f1a488a5db5834f8
#
_entry.id   a3cc1c6ad7e2d713f1a488a5db5834f8
#
_cell.length_a   1.000
_cell.length_b   1.000
_cell.length_c   1.000
_cell.angle_alpha   90.00
_cell.angle_beta   90.00
_cell.angle_gamma   90.00
#
_symmetry.space_group_name_H-M   'P 1'
#
loop_
_entity.id
_entity.type
_entity.pdbx_description
1 polymer ?
#
loop_
_entity_poly.entity_id
_entity_poly.type
_entity_poly.pdbx_seq_one_letter_code
_entity_poly.pdbx_strand_id
1 'polypeptide(L)'
;TRRELCDENGIVKVCQTVDGDLCGFKGILMRYLRRYIVEMRHPELASWIGKNAFHAFNNRNSRGVTSSAWLTKSAEDWISPTEKDKDGNLKSFLNQPFGNSTAVSAAANSLLDTACIAKDAYSKTSAEHFDYLRGAYSGLDEDREAAMALCAGNGSYLGFANVDFGRLPAKTVRINVSGNGADGVKIELRLDDCDGKLAGIIDVPAGDKLKTVKAKVSPITGTHRVYFVLRA
;
A
#
# COMPACT_ATOMS: atom_id res chain seq x y z
N THR A 1 10.36 8.04 -1.28
CA THR A 1 9.89 8.47 0.07
C THR A 1 9.64 7.28 0.99
N ARG A 2 8.83 6.26 0.59
CA ARG A 2 8.57 5.06 1.42
C ARG A 2 9.87 4.34 1.80
N ARG A 3 10.76 4.14 0.83
CA ARG A 3 12.05 3.48 1.04
C ARG A 3 12.90 4.15 2.12
N GLU A 4 12.97 5.48 2.13
CA GLU A 4 13.79 6.24 3.08
C GLU A 4 13.13 6.38 4.46
N LEU A 5 11.82 6.63 4.47
CA LEU A 5 11.09 6.96 5.68
C LEU A 5 10.53 5.76 6.42
N CYS A 6 10.51 4.57 5.80
CA CYS A 6 9.93 3.37 6.38
C CYS A 6 10.99 2.32 6.71
N ASP A 7 10.60 1.38 7.57
CA ASP A 7 11.30 0.12 7.76
C ASP A 7 11.01 -0.85 6.59
N GLU A 8 11.56 -2.04 6.67
CA GLU A 8 11.34 -3.13 5.73
C GLU A 8 9.87 -3.55 5.58
N ASN A 9 9.07 -3.34 6.61
CA ASN A 9 7.63 -3.61 6.62
C ASN A 9 6.79 -2.45 6.09
N GLY A 10 7.39 -1.33 5.72
CA GLY A 10 6.70 -0.14 5.25
C GLY A 10 6.09 0.70 6.37
N ILE A 11 6.52 0.51 7.61
CA ILE A 11 6.09 1.33 8.75
C ILE A 11 7.01 2.54 8.87
N VAL A 12 6.43 3.72 9.03
CA VAL A 12 7.19 4.97 9.17
C VAL A 12 8.09 4.91 10.40
N LYS A 13 9.40 5.05 10.17
CA LYS A 13 10.44 4.98 11.19
C LYS A 13 10.21 6.00 12.29
N VAL A 14 10.79 5.75 13.44
CA VAL A 14 10.81 6.68 14.59
C VAL A 14 11.54 7.96 14.18
N CYS A 15 11.04 9.11 14.58
CA CYS A 15 11.80 10.34 14.56
C CYS A 15 13.00 10.21 15.50
N GLN A 16 14.08 10.91 15.20
CA GLN A 16 15.31 10.84 15.99
C GLN A 16 15.13 11.32 17.43
N THR A 17 14.06 12.08 17.70
CA THR A 17 13.70 12.53 19.03
C THR A 17 12.26 12.12 19.33
N VAL A 18 11.96 11.80 20.58
CA VAL A 18 10.62 11.43 21.05
C VAL A 18 9.83 12.63 21.57
N ASP A 19 10.46 13.79 21.62
CA ASP A 19 9.93 15.07 22.09
C ASP A 19 10.07 16.18 21.05
N GLY A 20 9.50 17.33 21.35
CA GLY A 20 9.50 18.49 20.47
C GLY A 20 8.63 18.30 19.22
N ASP A 21 8.86 19.16 18.23
CA ASP A 21 8.03 19.22 17.02
C ASP A 21 8.19 17.99 16.12
N LEU A 22 9.35 17.34 16.16
CA LEU A 22 9.66 16.19 15.31
C LEU A 22 8.75 14.99 15.59
N CYS A 23 8.32 14.81 16.83
CA CYS A 23 7.42 13.70 17.19
C CYS A 23 6.03 13.81 16.54
N GLY A 24 5.62 15.01 16.12
CA GLY A 24 4.32 15.25 15.48
C GLY A 24 4.28 15.07 13.95
N PHE A 25 5.43 15.05 13.28
CA PHE A 25 5.49 15.06 11.81
C PHE A 25 4.85 13.84 11.15
N LYS A 26 4.80 12.70 11.81
CA LYS A 26 4.08 11.54 11.28
C LYS A 26 2.58 11.81 11.10
N GLY A 27 1.96 12.52 12.03
CA GLY A 27 0.56 12.91 11.93
C GLY A 27 0.31 13.86 10.75
N ILE A 28 1.25 14.79 10.54
CA ILE A 28 1.24 15.71 9.39
C ILE A 28 1.36 14.90 8.09
N LEU A 29 2.32 13.96 8.02
CA LEU A 29 2.49 13.10 6.86
C LEU A 29 1.19 12.34 6.53
N MET A 30 0.52 11.72 7.51
CA MET A 30 -0.72 10.96 7.28
C MET A 30 -1.83 11.84 6.72
N ARG A 31 -1.98 13.07 7.21
CA ARG A 31 -2.97 14.03 6.72
C ARG A 31 -2.73 14.43 5.28
N TYR A 32 -1.49 14.81 4.95
CA TYR A 32 -1.16 15.22 3.59
C TYR A 32 -1.12 14.04 2.62
N LEU A 33 -0.76 12.85 3.09
CA LEU A 33 -0.82 11.63 2.29
C LEU A 33 -2.27 11.30 1.92
N ARG A 34 -3.22 11.38 2.87
CA ARG A 34 -4.65 11.23 2.55
C ARG A 34 -5.10 12.22 1.48
N ARG A 35 -4.74 13.49 1.64
CA ARG A 35 -5.07 14.53 0.67
C ARG A 35 -4.48 14.22 -0.70
N TYR A 36 -3.22 13.82 -0.75
CA TYR A 36 -2.54 13.41 -1.98
C TYR A 36 -3.26 12.22 -2.65
N ILE A 37 -3.65 11.20 -1.89
CA ILE A 37 -4.39 10.04 -2.38
C ILE A 37 -5.68 10.47 -3.07
N VAL A 38 -6.45 11.34 -2.45
CA VAL A 38 -7.75 11.79 -2.98
C VAL A 38 -7.57 12.72 -4.18
N GLU A 39 -6.78 13.77 -4.03
CA GLU A 39 -6.65 14.84 -5.04
C GLU A 39 -5.87 14.37 -6.27
N MET A 40 -4.84 13.55 -6.08
CA MET A 40 -3.98 13.05 -7.15
C MET A 40 -4.37 11.65 -7.64
N ARG A 41 -5.46 11.08 -7.11
CA ARG A 41 -6.02 9.78 -7.50
C ARG A 41 -5.03 8.61 -7.37
N HIS A 42 -4.43 8.49 -6.17
CA HIS A 42 -3.49 7.41 -5.81
C HIS A 42 -4.06 6.45 -4.75
N PRO A 43 -5.21 5.79 -5.01
CA PRO A 43 -5.88 4.94 -4.02
C PRO A 43 -5.01 3.77 -3.54
N GLU A 44 -4.03 3.36 -4.32
CA GLU A 44 -3.06 2.33 -3.98
C GLU A 44 -2.23 2.65 -2.73
N LEU A 45 -2.11 3.92 -2.36
CA LEU A 45 -1.40 4.34 -1.16
C LEU A 45 -2.26 4.28 0.11
N ALA A 46 -3.58 4.09 -0.02
CA ALA A 46 -4.48 4.06 1.13
C ALA A 46 -4.16 2.91 2.09
N SER A 47 -3.82 1.74 1.56
CA SER A 47 -3.40 0.59 2.36
C SER A 47 -2.17 0.88 3.23
N TRP A 48 -1.29 1.74 2.76
CA TRP A 48 -0.11 2.16 3.52
C TRP A 48 -0.49 3.00 4.76
N ILE A 49 -1.44 3.92 4.65
CA ILE A 49 -1.96 4.64 5.83
C ILE A 49 -2.60 3.64 6.80
N GLY A 50 -3.46 2.75 6.31
CA GLY A 50 -4.14 1.74 7.11
C GLY A 50 -3.16 0.83 7.86
N LYS A 51 -2.11 0.38 7.20
CA LYS A 51 -1.05 -0.43 7.81
C LYS A 51 -0.35 0.32 8.95
N ASN A 52 0.02 1.58 8.73
CA ASN A 52 0.66 2.40 9.76
C ASN A 52 -0.27 2.67 10.94
N ALA A 53 -1.55 2.98 10.67
CA ALA A 53 -2.56 3.16 11.72
C ALA A 53 -2.76 1.88 12.56
N PHE A 54 -2.81 0.72 11.91
CA PHE A 54 -2.92 -0.57 12.58
C PHE A 54 -1.73 -0.86 13.51
N HIS A 55 -0.51 -0.62 13.04
CA HIS A 55 0.69 -0.78 13.87
C HIS A 55 0.72 0.19 15.05
N ALA A 56 0.39 1.46 14.81
CA ALA A 56 0.28 2.44 15.89
C ALA A 56 -0.74 2.01 16.94
N PHE A 57 -1.90 1.51 16.49
CA PHE A 57 -2.96 1.05 17.38
C PHE A 57 -2.55 -0.18 18.20
N ASN A 58 -1.91 -1.16 17.59
CA ASN A 58 -1.48 -2.39 18.27
C ASN A 58 -0.32 -2.18 19.26
N ASN A 59 0.44 -1.12 19.08
CA ASN A 59 1.56 -0.76 19.95
C ASN A 59 1.19 0.21 21.08
N ARG A 60 -0.10 0.35 21.40
CA ARG A 60 -0.56 1.10 22.58
C ARG A 60 -0.08 0.46 23.88
N ASN A 61 0.17 1.28 24.87
CA ASN A 61 0.40 0.82 26.25
C ASN A 61 -0.89 0.32 26.92
N SER A 62 -0.82 -0.07 28.18
CA SER A 62 -1.98 -0.58 28.95
C SER A 62 -3.09 0.47 29.10
N ARG A 63 -2.75 1.74 29.05
CA ARG A 63 -3.68 2.88 29.12
C ARG A 63 -4.25 3.30 27.78
N GLY A 64 -3.92 2.59 26.70
CA GLY A 64 -4.39 2.88 25.36
C GLY A 64 -3.64 4.01 24.66
N VAL A 65 -2.50 4.45 25.19
CA VAL A 65 -1.69 5.54 24.63
C VAL A 65 -0.64 4.98 23.67
N THR A 66 -0.49 5.59 22.51
CA THR A 66 0.56 5.29 21.53
C THR A 66 1.53 6.45 21.45
N SER A 67 2.82 6.17 21.56
CA SER A 67 3.87 7.15 21.28
C SER A 67 4.02 7.39 19.77
N SER A 68 4.93 8.30 19.38
CA SER A 68 5.32 8.47 17.97
C SER A 68 6.14 7.28 17.42
N ALA A 69 6.58 6.34 18.27
CA ALA A 69 7.30 5.14 17.90
C ALA A 69 6.32 4.00 17.58
N TRP A 70 5.87 3.91 16.33
CA TRP A 70 4.84 2.93 15.92
C TRP A 70 5.38 1.51 15.74
N LEU A 71 6.70 1.31 15.70
CA LEU A 71 7.35 0.02 15.51
C LEU A 71 7.45 -0.81 16.80
N THR A 72 7.38 -0.16 17.94
CA THR A 72 7.56 -0.78 19.25
C THR A 72 6.37 -0.51 20.15
N LYS A 73 6.15 -1.40 21.12
CA LYS A 73 5.17 -1.21 22.18
C LYS A 73 5.46 0.10 22.92
N SER A 74 4.46 0.95 23.05
CA SER A 74 4.58 2.20 23.79
C SER A 74 4.83 1.90 25.27
N ALA A 75 5.82 2.54 25.86
CA ALA A 75 6.14 2.38 27.27
C ALA A 75 4.97 2.84 28.16
N GLU A 76 4.85 2.26 29.33
CA GLU A 76 3.88 2.71 30.33
C GLU A 76 4.27 4.08 30.88
N ASP A 77 5.56 4.23 31.17
CA ASP A 77 6.22 5.47 31.55
C ASP A 77 7.57 5.54 30.84
N TRP A 78 7.64 6.36 29.80
CA TRP A 78 8.95 6.63 29.22
C TRP A 78 9.64 7.73 30.03
N ILE A 79 10.75 7.36 30.64
CA ILE A 79 11.57 8.27 31.41
C ILE A 79 12.81 8.61 30.58
N SER A 80 13.07 9.89 30.36
CA SER A 80 14.28 10.31 29.65
C SER A 80 15.52 9.80 30.39
N PRO A 81 16.47 9.17 29.68
CA PRO A 81 17.71 8.75 30.31
C PRO A 81 18.64 9.92 30.69
N THR A 82 18.39 11.12 30.17
CA THR A 82 19.30 12.26 30.27
C THR A 82 18.65 13.55 30.74
N GLU A 83 17.38 13.77 30.42
CA GLU A 83 16.71 15.02 30.75
C GLU A 83 16.09 15.00 32.14
N LYS A 84 16.33 16.07 32.88
CA LYS A 84 15.77 16.28 34.22
C LYS A 84 14.76 17.42 34.21
N ASP A 85 13.77 17.29 35.08
CA ASP A 85 12.84 18.38 35.38
C ASP A 85 13.50 19.42 36.31
N LYS A 86 12.75 20.47 36.65
CA LYS A 86 13.20 21.54 37.56
C LYS A 86 13.58 21.05 38.96
N ASP A 87 13.07 19.89 39.34
CA ASP A 87 13.28 19.29 40.67
C ASP A 87 14.40 18.23 40.64
N GLY A 88 15.07 18.08 39.47
CA GLY A 88 16.20 17.17 39.27
C GLY A 88 15.81 15.72 38.99
N ASN A 89 14.52 15.38 38.88
CA ASN A 89 14.04 14.05 38.50
C ASN A 89 14.14 13.85 37.00
N LEU A 90 14.35 12.62 36.56
CA LEU A 90 14.30 12.31 35.14
C LEU A 90 12.91 12.59 34.59
N LYS A 91 12.83 13.34 33.48
CA LYS A 91 11.56 13.70 32.85
C LYS A 91 10.82 12.47 32.36
N SER A 92 9.52 12.39 32.67
CA SER A 92 8.61 11.46 32.06
C SER A 92 7.92 12.07 30.85
N PHE A 93 8.01 11.42 29.69
CA PHE A 93 7.45 11.90 28.43
C PHE A 93 6.14 11.19 28.03
N LEU A 94 5.47 10.60 28.98
CA LEU A 94 4.24 9.84 28.75
C LEU A 94 3.14 10.66 28.08
N ASN A 95 3.17 11.92 28.26
CA ASN A 95 2.12 12.83 27.86
C ASN A 95 2.64 13.91 26.90
N GLN A 96 3.37 13.49 25.87
CA GLN A 96 3.62 14.36 24.71
C GLN A 96 2.36 14.37 23.83
N PRO A 97 1.41 15.30 24.03
CA PRO A 97 0.13 15.27 23.30
C PRO A 97 0.32 15.31 21.79
N PHE A 98 1.35 16.01 21.34
CA PHE A 98 1.69 16.15 19.94
C PHE A 98 2.17 14.82 19.33
N GLY A 99 3.05 14.09 20.01
CA GLY A 99 3.49 12.76 19.57
C GLY A 99 2.36 11.73 19.62
N ASN A 100 1.56 11.74 20.69
CA ASN A 100 0.42 10.83 20.86
C ASN A 100 -0.68 11.08 19.82
N SER A 101 -0.89 12.33 19.42
CA SER A 101 -1.88 12.70 18.40
C SER A 101 -1.57 12.13 17.02
N THR A 102 -0.32 11.69 16.76
CA THR A 102 0.08 11.12 15.48
C THR A 102 -0.64 9.82 15.17
N ALA A 103 -0.85 8.96 16.16
CA ALA A 103 -1.60 7.70 16.01
C ALA A 103 -3.08 7.98 15.74
N VAL A 104 -3.67 8.97 16.43
CA VAL A 104 -5.05 9.41 16.15
C VAL A 104 -5.17 9.96 14.74
N SER A 105 -4.20 10.78 14.31
CA SER A 105 -4.14 11.28 12.94
C SER A 105 -4.03 10.16 11.92
N ALA A 106 -3.19 9.15 12.16
CA ALA A 106 -3.07 7.99 11.29
C ALA A 106 -4.39 7.22 11.21
N ALA A 107 -5.03 6.93 12.33
CA ALA A 107 -6.32 6.24 12.38
C ALA A 107 -7.41 7.02 11.64
N ALA A 108 -7.59 8.32 11.94
CA ALA A 108 -8.59 9.15 11.29
C ALA A 108 -8.40 9.27 9.76
N ASN A 109 -7.14 9.31 9.30
CA ASN A 109 -6.82 9.41 7.88
C ASN A 109 -6.79 8.05 7.16
N SER A 110 -6.79 6.92 7.89
CA SER A 110 -6.91 5.58 7.31
C SER A 110 -8.33 5.21 6.91
N LEU A 111 -9.33 5.90 7.45
CA LEU A 111 -10.74 5.73 7.08
C LEU A 111 -11.00 6.36 5.70
N LEU A 112 -10.46 5.74 4.67
CA LEU A 112 -10.60 6.18 3.29
C LEU A 112 -11.39 5.14 2.52
N ASP A 113 -12.53 5.54 2.00
CA ASP A 113 -13.27 4.72 1.05
C ASP A 113 -12.58 4.84 -0.32
N THR A 114 -11.70 3.89 -0.61
CA THR A 114 -10.99 3.83 -1.90
C THR A 114 -11.91 3.44 -3.05
N ALA A 115 -13.09 2.89 -2.75
CA ALA A 115 -14.07 2.58 -3.78
C ALA A 115 -14.60 3.83 -4.50
N CYS A 116 -14.51 4.99 -3.83
CA CYS A 116 -14.88 6.28 -4.44
C CYS A 116 -13.76 6.92 -5.27
N ILE A 117 -12.54 6.37 -5.23
CA ILE A 117 -11.39 6.94 -5.94
C ILE A 117 -11.13 6.13 -7.20
N ALA A 118 -11.44 6.70 -8.35
CA ALA A 118 -11.16 6.04 -9.62
C ALA A 118 -9.66 5.96 -9.91
N LYS A 119 -9.18 4.75 -10.24
CA LYS A 119 -7.82 4.54 -10.76
C LYS A 119 -7.82 4.88 -12.24
N ASP A 120 -6.88 5.70 -12.69
CA ASP A 120 -6.71 5.96 -14.12
C ASP A 120 -6.11 4.73 -14.81
N ALA A 121 -6.87 4.15 -15.77
CA ALA A 121 -6.44 2.97 -16.53
C ALA A 121 -5.19 3.22 -17.40
N TYR A 122 -4.87 4.47 -17.68
CA TYR A 122 -3.72 4.86 -18.51
C TYR A 122 -2.46 5.19 -17.69
N SER A 123 -2.59 5.27 -16.38
CA SER A 123 -1.48 5.42 -15.46
C SER A 123 -0.83 4.09 -15.13
N LYS A 124 0.49 4.10 -14.90
CA LYS A 124 1.21 2.91 -14.45
C LYS A 124 0.82 2.58 -13.00
N THR A 125 0.23 1.42 -12.81
CA THR A 125 -0.11 0.89 -11.48
C THR A 125 0.80 -0.29 -11.14
N SER A 126 1.35 -0.30 -9.93
CA SER A 126 2.12 -1.44 -9.45
C SER A 126 1.17 -2.60 -9.12
N ALA A 127 1.58 -3.82 -9.47
CA ALA A 127 0.76 -5.02 -9.25
C ALA A 127 0.49 -5.30 -7.76
N GLU A 128 1.36 -4.82 -6.88
CA GLU A 128 1.19 -4.93 -5.41
C GLU A 128 0.04 -4.08 -4.85
N HIS A 129 -0.47 -3.12 -5.64
CA HIS A 129 -1.56 -2.23 -5.23
C HIS A 129 -2.95 -2.79 -5.59
N PHE A 130 -3.06 -4.11 -5.59
CA PHE A 130 -4.34 -4.79 -5.79
C PHE A 130 -5.35 -4.47 -4.65
N ASP A 131 -6.63 -4.48 -4.97
CA ASP A 131 -7.72 -4.37 -4.00
C ASP A 131 -8.25 -5.76 -3.62
N TYR A 132 -8.19 -6.72 -4.55
CA TYR A 132 -8.63 -8.09 -4.37
C TYR A 132 -7.55 -9.07 -4.77
N LEU A 133 -7.46 -10.19 -4.09
CA LEU A 133 -6.55 -11.26 -4.46
C LEU A 133 -7.12 -12.64 -4.11
N ARG A 134 -6.67 -13.65 -4.86
CA ARG A 134 -6.79 -15.05 -4.51
C ARG A 134 -5.57 -15.81 -5.01
N GLY A 135 -4.92 -16.58 -4.14
CA GLY A 135 -3.75 -17.36 -4.51
C GLY A 135 -2.56 -16.53 -4.99
N ALA A 136 -2.45 -15.30 -4.49
CA ALA A 136 -1.35 -14.39 -4.79
C ALA A 136 -0.83 -13.74 -3.51
N TYR A 137 0.39 -13.21 -3.55
CA TYR A 137 1.01 -12.48 -2.44
C TYR A 137 1.97 -11.43 -2.96
N SER A 138 2.27 -10.42 -2.16
CA SER A 138 3.27 -9.42 -2.48
C SER A 138 4.67 -9.93 -2.20
N GLY A 139 5.60 -9.64 -3.09
CA GLY A 139 7.02 -9.94 -2.94
C GLY A 139 7.89 -8.76 -3.37
N LEU A 140 9.17 -8.86 -3.10
CA LEU A 140 10.18 -7.93 -3.59
C LEU A 140 11.01 -8.61 -4.68
N ASP A 141 11.22 -7.90 -5.78
CA ASP A 141 12.29 -8.20 -6.73
C ASP A 141 13.56 -7.56 -6.17
N GLU A 142 14.39 -8.35 -5.50
CA GLU A 142 15.61 -7.87 -4.84
C GLU A 142 16.60 -7.25 -5.84
N ASP A 143 16.67 -7.78 -7.05
CA ASP A 143 17.56 -7.27 -8.10
C ASP A 143 17.15 -5.88 -8.61
N ARG A 144 15.88 -5.53 -8.48
CA ARG A 144 15.30 -4.27 -9.00
C ARG A 144 14.76 -3.36 -7.93
N GLU A 145 14.81 -3.81 -6.68
CA GLU A 145 14.23 -3.09 -5.54
C GLU A 145 12.75 -2.67 -5.81
N ALA A 146 12.05 -3.50 -6.57
CA ALA A 146 10.68 -3.24 -7.01
C ALA A 146 9.73 -4.24 -6.35
N ALA A 147 8.65 -3.74 -5.83
CA ALA A 147 7.59 -4.59 -5.34
C ALA A 147 6.84 -5.26 -6.50
N MET A 148 6.50 -6.53 -6.34
CA MET A 148 5.78 -7.33 -7.30
C MET A 148 4.65 -8.11 -6.65
N ALA A 149 3.74 -8.62 -7.45
CA ALA A 149 2.78 -9.62 -7.03
C ALA A 149 3.16 -10.98 -7.63
N LEU A 150 3.20 -11.99 -6.78
CA LEU A 150 3.49 -13.37 -7.11
C LEU A 150 2.18 -14.15 -7.10
N CYS A 151 1.83 -14.80 -8.22
CA CYS A 151 0.64 -15.63 -8.34
C CYS A 151 1.02 -17.09 -8.28
N ALA A 152 0.36 -17.86 -7.41
CA ALA A 152 0.64 -19.26 -7.18
C ALA A 152 -0.50 -20.15 -7.69
N GLY A 153 -0.35 -20.66 -8.91
CA GLY A 153 -1.22 -21.68 -9.47
C GLY A 153 -2.42 -21.18 -10.29
N ASN A 154 -3.03 -22.12 -10.98
CA ASN A 154 -4.15 -21.88 -11.86
C ASN A 154 -5.35 -21.29 -11.13
N GLY A 155 -5.96 -20.25 -11.69
CA GLY A 155 -7.10 -19.56 -11.11
C GLY A 155 -6.76 -18.54 -10.01
N SER A 156 -5.48 -18.33 -9.68
CA SER A 156 -5.09 -17.20 -8.85
C SER A 156 -5.34 -15.89 -9.60
N TYR A 157 -5.63 -14.83 -8.85
CA TYR A 157 -5.90 -13.52 -9.47
C TYR A 157 -5.45 -12.34 -8.62
N LEU A 158 -5.26 -11.23 -9.32
CA LEU A 158 -5.19 -9.88 -8.78
C LEU A 158 -6.36 -9.07 -9.32
N GLY A 159 -7.06 -8.35 -8.45
CA GLY A 159 -8.18 -7.50 -8.83
C GLY A 159 -7.93 -6.05 -8.42
N PHE A 160 -8.33 -5.14 -9.29
CA PHE A 160 -8.25 -3.69 -9.09
C PHE A 160 -9.64 -3.09 -9.16
N ALA A 161 -10.07 -2.44 -8.07
CA ALA A 161 -11.35 -1.75 -8.03
C ALA A 161 -11.31 -0.43 -8.79
N ASN A 162 -12.46 -0.05 -9.30
CA ASN A 162 -12.75 1.31 -9.75
C ASN A 162 -11.75 1.87 -10.78
N VAL A 163 -11.40 1.05 -11.79
CA VAL A 163 -10.48 1.44 -12.87
C VAL A 163 -11.27 2.20 -13.93
N ASP A 164 -10.94 3.47 -14.13
CA ASP A 164 -11.59 4.36 -15.09
C ASP A 164 -10.84 4.36 -16.43
N PHE A 165 -11.49 3.83 -17.45
CA PHE A 165 -11.01 3.84 -18.84
C PHE A 165 -11.48 5.08 -19.63
N GLY A 166 -12.26 5.96 -19.00
CA GLY A 166 -12.78 7.14 -19.66
C GLY A 166 -13.78 6.82 -20.77
N ARG A 167 -13.95 7.77 -21.68
CA ARG A 167 -14.92 7.68 -22.81
C ARG A 167 -14.31 7.05 -24.06
N LEU A 168 -13.00 7.12 -24.22
CA LEU A 168 -12.31 6.54 -25.37
C LEU A 168 -11.98 5.07 -25.11
N PRO A 169 -12.29 4.16 -26.05
CA PRO A 169 -12.11 2.74 -25.80
C PRO A 169 -10.63 2.35 -25.74
N ALA A 170 -10.22 1.78 -24.62
CA ALA A 170 -8.95 1.09 -24.50
C ALA A 170 -9.00 -0.23 -25.30
N LYS A 171 -8.02 -0.45 -26.16
CA LYS A 171 -7.93 -1.63 -27.04
C LYS A 171 -6.68 -2.46 -26.80
N THR A 172 -5.82 -2.04 -25.87
CA THR A 172 -4.58 -2.72 -25.55
C THR A 172 -4.29 -2.61 -24.07
N VAL A 173 -3.68 -3.64 -23.51
CA VAL A 173 -3.11 -3.65 -22.15
C VAL A 173 -1.60 -3.83 -22.25
N ARG A 174 -0.86 -3.25 -21.31
CA ARG A 174 0.57 -3.51 -21.08
C ARG A 174 0.76 -3.97 -19.67
N ILE A 175 1.50 -5.07 -19.50
CA ILE A 175 1.90 -5.53 -18.17
C ILE A 175 3.39 -5.88 -18.17
N ASN A 176 4.03 -5.73 -17.03
CA ASN A 176 5.35 -6.29 -16.80
C ASN A 176 5.17 -7.62 -16.07
N VAL A 177 5.63 -8.70 -16.66
CA VAL A 177 5.38 -10.05 -16.18
C VAL A 177 6.56 -10.97 -16.51
N SER A 178 6.76 -11.99 -15.68
CA SER A 178 7.64 -13.14 -15.96
C SER A 178 6.92 -14.44 -15.63
N GLY A 179 7.29 -15.50 -16.34
CA GLY A 179 6.75 -16.84 -16.12
C GLY A 179 7.41 -17.60 -14.98
N ASN A 180 8.49 -17.08 -14.41
CA ASN A 180 9.28 -17.73 -13.35
C ASN A 180 9.61 -19.20 -13.71
N GLY A 181 10.11 -19.42 -14.92
CA GLY A 181 10.45 -20.75 -15.44
C GLY A 181 9.27 -21.55 -16.00
N ALA A 182 8.02 -21.14 -15.77
CA ALA A 182 6.85 -21.81 -16.34
C ALA A 182 6.64 -21.44 -17.82
N ASP A 183 6.17 -22.40 -18.61
CA ASP A 183 5.82 -22.22 -20.02
C ASP A 183 4.32 -22.40 -20.22
N GLY A 184 3.77 -21.76 -21.28
CA GLY A 184 2.36 -21.86 -21.64
C GLY A 184 1.38 -21.12 -20.72
N VAL A 185 1.88 -20.36 -19.78
CA VAL A 185 1.06 -19.58 -18.82
C VAL A 185 0.39 -18.42 -19.52
N LYS A 186 -0.87 -18.21 -19.19
CA LYS A 186 -1.69 -17.10 -19.70
C LYS A 186 -2.29 -16.30 -18.55
N ILE A 187 -2.55 -15.03 -18.82
CA ILE A 187 -3.33 -14.17 -17.91
C ILE A 187 -4.56 -13.71 -18.68
N GLU A 188 -5.74 -14.04 -18.13
CA GLU A 188 -7.01 -13.51 -18.61
C GLU A 188 -7.29 -12.16 -17.96
N LEU A 189 -7.54 -11.12 -18.77
CA LEU A 189 -8.07 -9.86 -18.30
C LEU A 189 -9.60 -9.95 -18.32
N ARG A 190 -10.21 -9.87 -17.14
CA ARG A 190 -11.65 -9.95 -16.94
C ARG A 190 -12.21 -8.70 -16.28
N LEU A 191 -13.45 -8.37 -16.56
CA LEU A 191 -14.12 -7.17 -16.07
C LEU A 191 -15.21 -7.54 -15.08
N ASP A 192 -15.29 -6.73 -14.04
CA ASP A 192 -16.31 -6.67 -12.99
C ASP A 192 -16.33 -7.85 -12.02
N ASP A 193 -15.88 -9.01 -12.44
CA ASP A 193 -15.71 -10.21 -11.62
C ASP A 193 -14.53 -11.05 -12.12
N CYS A 194 -13.95 -11.90 -11.26
CA CYS A 194 -12.87 -12.81 -11.63
C CYS A 194 -13.33 -13.88 -12.66
N ASP A 195 -14.61 -14.18 -12.71
CA ASP A 195 -15.25 -15.03 -13.72
C ASP A 195 -16.13 -14.20 -14.69
N GLY A 196 -16.03 -12.88 -14.64
CA GLY A 196 -16.78 -11.94 -15.46
C GLY A 196 -16.34 -11.94 -16.93
N LYS A 197 -16.78 -10.91 -17.66
CA LYS A 197 -16.52 -10.80 -19.10
C LYS A 197 -15.02 -10.85 -19.41
N LEU A 198 -14.61 -11.79 -20.25
CA LEU A 198 -13.25 -11.86 -20.78
C LEU A 198 -13.01 -10.70 -21.76
N ALA A 199 -12.10 -9.83 -21.41
CA ALA A 199 -11.70 -8.70 -22.23
C ALA A 199 -10.47 -8.99 -23.09
N GLY A 200 -9.56 -9.85 -22.64
CA GLY A 200 -8.38 -10.24 -23.40
C GLY A 200 -7.58 -11.35 -22.73
N ILE A 201 -6.63 -11.89 -23.49
CA ILE A 201 -5.69 -12.92 -23.03
C ILE A 201 -4.28 -12.39 -23.26
N ILE A 202 -3.42 -12.57 -22.29
CA ILE A 202 -2.03 -12.14 -22.30
C ILE A 202 -1.17 -13.39 -22.16
N ASP A 203 -0.37 -13.70 -23.16
CA ASP A 203 0.60 -14.79 -23.10
C ASP A 203 1.79 -14.35 -22.25
N VAL A 204 2.10 -15.14 -21.23
CA VAL A 204 3.22 -14.88 -20.32
C VAL A 204 4.47 -15.49 -20.91
N PRO A 205 5.52 -14.70 -21.16
CA PRO A 205 6.76 -15.25 -21.70
C PRO A 205 7.45 -16.12 -20.66
N ALA A 206 7.94 -17.27 -21.10
CA ALA A 206 8.80 -18.13 -20.29
C ALA A 206 10.06 -17.38 -19.81
N GLY A 207 10.60 -17.82 -18.67
CA GLY A 207 11.85 -17.32 -18.06
C GLY A 207 11.61 -16.39 -16.89
N ASP A 208 12.70 -16.09 -16.18
CA ASP A 208 12.69 -15.47 -14.86
C ASP A 208 12.74 -13.94 -14.89
N LYS A 209 13.06 -13.36 -16.06
CA LYS A 209 13.18 -11.91 -16.21
C LYS A 209 11.83 -11.27 -16.55
N LEU A 210 11.47 -10.20 -15.83
CA LEU A 210 10.33 -9.37 -16.16
C LEU A 210 10.44 -8.81 -17.58
N LYS A 211 9.40 -9.02 -18.37
CA LYS A 211 9.26 -8.46 -19.72
C LYS A 211 7.98 -7.65 -19.81
N THR A 212 8.03 -6.57 -20.57
CA THR A 212 6.81 -5.83 -20.90
C THR A 212 6.08 -6.55 -22.02
N VAL A 213 4.88 -7.03 -21.72
CA VAL A 213 3.98 -7.66 -22.69
C VAL A 213 2.86 -6.69 -23.04
N LYS A 214 2.54 -6.60 -24.33
CA LYS A 214 1.41 -5.85 -24.86
C LYS A 214 0.44 -6.82 -25.50
N ALA A 215 -0.81 -6.80 -25.05
CA ALA A 215 -1.87 -7.64 -25.62
C ALA A 215 -3.04 -6.80 -26.15
N LYS A 216 -3.75 -7.31 -27.14
CA LYS A 216 -5.01 -6.73 -27.60
C LYS A 216 -6.13 -7.12 -26.62
N VAL A 217 -7.05 -6.19 -26.39
CA VAL A 217 -8.27 -6.42 -25.60
C VAL A 217 -9.49 -5.95 -26.38
N SER A 218 -10.64 -6.50 -26.06
CA SER A 218 -11.94 -5.96 -26.50
C SER A 218 -12.05 -4.52 -26.03
N PRO A 219 -12.69 -3.63 -26.81
CA PRO A 219 -12.83 -2.23 -26.40
C PRO A 219 -13.45 -2.08 -25.01
N ILE A 220 -12.74 -1.39 -24.10
CA ILE A 220 -13.17 -1.14 -22.74
C ILE A 220 -13.33 0.36 -22.55
N THR A 221 -14.48 0.80 -22.00
CA THR A 221 -14.78 2.20 -21.66
C THR A 221 -15.48 2.28 -20.32
N GLY A 222 -15.47 3.44 -19.67
CA GLY A 222 -16.12 3.64 -18.38
C GLY A 222 -15.29 3.07 -17.23
N THR A 223 -15.94 2.85 -16.10
CA THR A 223 -15.30 2.40 -14.88
C THR A 223 -15.64 0.95 -14.58
N HIS A 224 -14.63 0.12 -14.37
CA HIS A 224 -14.76 -1.31 -14.13
C HIS A 224 -13.90 -1.78 -12.95
N ARG A 225 -14.26 -2.91 -12.37
CA ARG A 225 -13.28 -3.75 -11.67
C ARG A 225 -12.51 -4.54 -12.72
N VAL A 226 -11.21 -4.63 -12.56
CA VAL A 226 -10.32 -5.32 -13.51
C VAL A 226 -9.63 -6.46 -12.80
N TYR A 227 -9.75 -7.67 -13.33
CA TYR A 227 -9.11 -8.85 -12.78
C TYR A 227 -8.10 -9.43 -13.77
N PHE A 228 -6.92 -9.74 -13.27
CA PHE A 228 -5.88 -10.49 -13.99
C PHE A 228 -5.86 -11.90 -13.41
N VAL A 229 -6.43 -12.84 -14.13
CA VAL A 229 -6.64 -14.24 -13.68
C VAL A 229 -5.61 -15.14 -14.36
N LEU A 230 -4.79 -15.82 -13.57
CA LEU A 230 -3.78 -16.75 -14.06
C LEU A 230 -4.41 -18.04 -14.59
N ARG A 231 -3.95 -18.48 -15.77
CA ARG A 231 -4.27 -19.79 -16.36
C ARG A 231 -2.95 -20.48 -16.72
N ALA A 232 -2.74 -21.63 -16.10
CA ALA A 232 -1.57 -22.46 -16.27
C ALA A 232 -1.98 -23.87 -16.66
#